data_aff7663d32797bf9346cce38c7476ef1
#
_entry.id   aff7663d32797bf9346cce38c7476ef1
#
_cell.length_a   1.000
_cell.length_b   1.000
_cell.length_c   1.000
_cell.angle_alpha   90.00
_cell.angle_beta   90.00
_cell.angle_gamma   90.00
#
_symmetry.space_group_name_H-M   'P 1'
#
loop_
_entity.id
_entity.type
_entity.pdbx_description
1 polymer ?
#
loop_
_entity_poly.entity_id
_entity_poly.type
_entity_poly.pdbx_seq_one_letter_code
_entity_poly.pdbx_strand_id
1 'polypeptide(L)'
;MEYEPPRVDTGDDRQRMTEAGQQSEAFEFPILVGDIGGTNARFAVVEHAGAATGVPQIVHTADFATIDDAIRAAVLERLGVQPRSALLAIAGPVIGDAIPLTNCPWIVKPKGMAATVGLMDVMILNDFEAQALAVVALGDHHLEKIGGGDALPHAGRAVLGPGTGLGVAGLIRSDGKWIPVPGEGGHMDIGPRTPRDYQVWPHIEPLEGRVSGEQILSGRGLVNTYRAVAMADGKTPSFGTPAEITKAALEKSDAVAEEALALFVTCLGRTAGDVALVFKAQGGVYLAGGIAQRIIPALKSGNFRAAFNDKAPHSEWMAEIPVYVITDPLGALAGLAAYARAPHTFGVETAGRRWRN
;
A
#
# COMPACT_ATOMS: atom_id res chain seq x y z
N MET A 1 6.51 -49.64 -25.57
CA MET A 1 6.93 -48.25 -25.23
C MET A 1 7.36 -48.31 -23.78
N GLU A 2 8.65 -48.47 -23.55
CA GLU A 2 9.23 -48.54 -22.20
C GLU A 2 9.17 -47.14 -21.57
N TYR A 3 8.65 -47.05 -20.36
CA TYR A 3 8.61 -45.83 -19.56
C TYR A 3 9.97 -45.55 -18.99
N GLU A 4 10.67 -44.52 -19.51
CA GLU A 4 11.90 -43.97 -18.91
C GLU A 4 11.49 -43.05 -17.75
N PRO A 5 11.89 -43.32 -16.50
CA PRO A 5 11.58 -42.42 -15.40
C PRO A 5 12.31 -41.09 -15.58
N PRO A 6 11.73 -39.97 -15.15
CA PRO A 6 12.40 -38.66 -15.22
C PRO A 6 13.73 -38.71 -14.44
N ARG A 7 14.78 -38.11 -15.01
CA ARG A 7 16.10 -38.02 -14.37
C ARG A 7 15.95 -37.31 -13.04
N VAL A 8 16.45 -37.95 -11.99
CA VAL A 8 16.53 -37.33 -10.66
C VAL A 8 17.58 -36.22 -10.73
N ASP A 9 17.11 -34.99 -10.56
CA ASP A 9 17.94 -33.79 -10.51
C ASP A 9 18.94 -33.92 -9.34
N THR A 10 20.24 -33.88 -9.62
CA THR A 10 21.29 -34.00 -8.59
C THR A 10 21.36 -32.70 -7.82
N GLY A 11 21.56 -32.74 -6.50
CA GLY A 11 21.58 -31.56 -5.63
C GLY A 11 22.55 -30.45 -6.07
N ASP A 12 23.57 -30.79 -6.85
CA ASP A 12 24.57 -29.85 -7.42
C ASP A 12 23.96 -28.97 -8.53
N ASP A 13 23.06 -29.52 -9.35
CA ASP A 13 22.36 -28.77 -10.40
C ASP A 13 21.34 -27.79 -9.79
N ARG A 14 20.67 -28.22 -8.73
CA ARG A 14 19.75 -27.32 -7.98
C ARG A 14 20.50 -26.16 -7.33
N GLN A 15 21.66 -26.42 -6.76
CA GLN A 15 22.49 -25.39 -6.11
C GLN A 15 22.99 -24.36 -7.13
N ARG A 16 23.51 -24.82 -8.29
CA ARG A 16 23.93 -23.93 -9.40
C ARG A 16 22.77 -23.12 -10.02
N MET A 17 21.61 -23.72 -10.20
CA MET A 17 20.42 -23.01 -10.69
C MET A 17 19.95 -21.97 -9.67
N THR A 18 20.04 -22.26 -8.36
CA THR A 18 19.67 -21.32 -7.30
C THR A 18 20.65 -20.14 -7.23
N GLU A 19 21.95 -20.37 -7.33
CA GLU A 19 22.99 -19.33 -7.35
C GLU A 19 22.90 -18.45 -8.61
N ALA A 20 22.69 -19.03 -9.78
CA ALA A 20 22.50 -18.30 -11.03
C ALA A 20 21.20 -17.48 -11.01
N GLY A 21 20.12 -18.02 -10.45
CA GLY A 21 18.86 -17.32 -10.24
C GLY A 21 19.00 -16.12 -9.29
N GLN A 22 19.73 -16.29 -8.18
CA GLN A 22 19.98 -15.21 -7.23
C GLN A 22 20.80 -14.06 -7.82
N GLN A 23 21.83 -14.37 -8.65
CA GLN A 23 22.60 -13.33 -9.35
C GLN A 23 21.77 -12.58 -10.40
N SER A 24 20.79 -13.23 -11.03
CA SER A 24 19.91 -12.59 -12.02
C SER A 24 18.88 -11.66 -11.39
N GLU A 25 18.55 -11.83 -10.09
CA GLU A 25 17.60 -11.01 -9.34
C GLU A 25 18.24 -9.75 -8.74
N ALA A 26 19.56 -9.73 -8.50
CA ALA A 26 20.25 -8.62 -7.84
C ALA A 26 20.17 -7.30 -8.62
N PHE A 27 20.13 -6.19 -7.88
CA PHE A 27 20.21 -4.83 -8.42
C PHE A 27 21.62 -4.28 -8.21
N GLU A 28 22.08 -3.43 -9.12
CA GLU A 28 23.36 -2.76 -8.99
C GLU A 28 23.24 -1.47 -8.16
N PHE A 29 24.12 -1.32 -7.17
CA PHE A 29 24.19 -0.13 -6.33
C PHE A 29 25.04 0.99 -6.96
N PRO A 30 24.80 2.27 -6.63
CA PRO A 30 23.74 2.79 -5.76
C PRO A 30 22.34 2.61 -6.38
N ILE A 31 21.34 2.40 -5.53
CA ILE A 31 19.96 2.16 -5.97
C ILE A 31 19.10 3.35 -5.57
N LEU A 32 18.41 3.94 -6.53
CA LEU A 32 17.34 4.89 -6.30
C LEU A 32 16.07 4.14 -5.90
N VAL A 33 15.47 4.49 -4.78
CA VAL A 33 14.11 4.08 -4.40
C VAL A 33 13.19 5.30 -4.44
N GLY A 34 12.01 5.15 -5.05
CA GLY A 34 11.07 6.26 -5.22
C GLY A 34 9.63 5.87 -4.92
N ASP A 35 8.91 6.70 -4.16
CA ASP A 35 7.47 6.59 -3.90
C ASP A 35 6.78 7.77 -4.60
N ILE A 36 6.01 7.48 -5.65
CA ILE A 36 5.47 8.48 -6.57
C ILE A 36 3.95 8.58 -6.38
N GLY A 37 3.54 9.56 -5.58
CA GLY A 37 2.14 9.91 -5.42
C GLY A 37 1.68 11.00 -6.39
N GLY A 38 0.38 11.32 -6.36
CA GLY A 38 -0.21 12.33 -7.25
C GLY A 38 0.30 13.76 -7.00
N THR A 39 0.62 14.13 -5.76
CA THR A 39 1.04 15.49 -5.37
C THR A 39 2.52 15.58 -5.04
N ASN A 40 3.08 14.53 -4.45
CA ASN A 40 4.47 14.50 -4.01
C ASN A 40 5.14 13.23 -4.52
N ALA A 41 6.39 13.36 -4.93
CA ALA A 41 7.30 12.25 -5.15
C ALA A 41 8.41 12.28 -4.07
N ARG A 42 8.77 11.11 -3.56
CA ARG A 42 9.79 10.91 -2.55
C ARG A 42 10.88 10.04 -3.12
N PHE A 43 12.11 10.49 -3.08
CA PHE A 43 13.29 9.79 -3.60
C PHE A 43 14.32 9.60 -2.50
N ALA A 44 14.88 8.41 -2.39
CA ALA A 44 16.01 8.14 -1.52
C ALA A 44 17.02 7.24 -2.23
N VAL A 45 18.26 7.22 -1.76
CA VAL A 45 19.33 6.39 -2.33
C VAL A 45 19.77 5.36 -1.30
N VAL A 46 19.94 4.13 -1.75
CA VAL A 46 20.62 3.05 -1.02
C VAL A 46 21.99 2.86 -1.67
N GLU A 47 23.05 3.23 -0.97
CA GLU A 47 24.40 3.26 -1.53
C GLU A 47 25.01 1.86 -1.74
N HIS A 48 24.73 0.94 -0.81
CA HIS A 48 25.16 -0.47 -0.86
C HIS A 48 24.23 -1.34 0.02
N ALA A 49 24.29 -2.65 -0.10
CA ALA A 49 23.38 -3.58 0.58
C ALA A 49 23.30 -3.40 2.11
N GLY A 50 24.42 -3.06 2.75
CA GLY A 50 24.47 -2.81 4.20
C GLY A 50 24.20 -1.36 4.62
N ALA A 51 24.01 -0.44 3.66
CA ALA A 51 23.75 0.97 3.99
C ALA A 51 22.32 1.19 4.49
N ALA A 52 22.14 2.13 5.40
CA ALA A 52 20.82 2.68 5.68
C ALA A 52 20.25 3.36 4.42
N THR A 53 18.96 3.49 4.33
CA THR A 53 18.32 4.30 3.28
C THR A 53 18.67 5.77 3.54
N GLY A 54 19.16 6.47 2.51
CA GLY A 54 19.50 7.88 2.61
C GLY A 54 18.29 8.75 2.96
N VAL A 55 18.56 10.00 3.36
CA VAL A 55 17.50 10.97 3.69
C VAL A 55 16.64 11.23 2.45
N PRO A 56 15.32 11.03 2.53
CA PRO A 56 14.44 11.21 1.39
C PRO A 56 14.40 12.67 0.92
N GLN A 57 14.47 12.86 -0.39
CA GLN A 57 14.18 14.10 -1.07
C GLN A 57 12.71 14.12 -1.46
N ILE A 58 11.96 15.09 -0.97
CA ILE A 58 10.53 15.24 -1.28
C ILE A 58 10.41 16.41 -2.25
N VAL A 59 9.71 16.16 -3.36
CA VAL A 59 9.43 17.17 -4.38
C VAL A 59 7.93 17.17 -4.70
N HIS A 60 7.40 18.34 -5.10
CA HIS A 60 6.05 18.43 -5.62
C HIS A 60 6.04 18.00 -7.09
N THR A 61 5.12 17.13 -7.47
CA THR A 61 5.02 16.63 -8.85
C THR A 61 4.70 17.75 -9.83
N ALA A 62 3.97 18.77 -9.41
CA ALA A 62 3.62 19.93 -10.23
C ALA A 62 4.83 20.85 -10.58
N ASP A 63 5.94 20.73 -9.86
CA ASP A 63 7.13 21.58 -10.08
C ASP A 63 7.99 21.06 -11.25
N PHE A 64 7.70 19.85 -11.78
CA PHE A 64 8.50 19.20 -12.82
C PHE A 64 7.63 18.70 -13.96
N ALA A 65 8.14 18.83 -15.19
CA ALA A 65 7.44 18.37 -16.38
C ALA A 65 7.37 16.82 -16.46
N THR A 66 8.42 16.15 -15.97
CA THR A 66 8.57 14.70 -16.00
C THR A 66 9.16 14.15 -14.68
N ILE A 67 8.97 12.85 -14.45
CA ILE A 67 9.64 12.16 -13.35
C ILE A 67 11.17 12.19 -13.53
N ASP A 68 11.67 12.13 -14.75
CA ASP A 68 13.10 12.16 -15.06
C ASP A 68 13.73 13.49 -14.62
N ASP A 69 13.03 14.62 -14.86
CA ASP A 69 13.47 15.94 -14.41
C ASP A 69 13.49 16.04 -12.88
N ALA A 70 12.47 15.48 -12.23
CA ALA A 70 12.40 15.43 -10.77
C ALA A 70 13.55 14.59 -10.17
N ILE A 71 13.84 13.42 -10.75
CA ILE A 71 14.97 12.57 -10.32
C ILE A 71 16.29 13.30 -10.55
N ARG A 72 16.48 13.93 -11.71
CA ARG A 72 17.71 14.69 -12.01
C ARG A 72 17.94 15.77 -10.97
N ALA A 73 16.96 16.61 -10.71
CA ALA A 73 17.08 17.70 -9.75
C ALA A 73 17.28 17.20 -8.30
N ALA A 74 16.47 16.23 -7.87
CA ALA A 74 16.46 15.77 -6.49
C ALA A 74 17.64 14.85 -6.14
N VAL A 75 18.12 14.05 -7.07
CA VAL A 75 19.11 12.99 -6.83
C VAL A 75 20.44 13.30 -7.47
N LEU A 76 20.50 13.54 -8.77
CA LEU A 76 21.78 13.74 -9.47
C LEU A 76 22.41 15.08 -9.07
N GLU A 77 21.66 16.17 -9.10
CA GLU A 77 22.18 17.53 -8.84
C GLU A 77 22.27 17.81 -7.34
N ARG A 78 21.20 17.51 -6.57
CA ARG A 78 21.15 17.86 -5.15
C ARG A 78 21.96 16.94 -4.26
N LEU A 79 21.91 15.61 -4.48
CA LEU A 79 22.68 14.63 -3.71
C LEU A 79 24.05 14.33 -4.34
N GLY A 80 24.25 14.65 -5.63
CA GLY A 80 25.48 14.34 -6.35
C GLY A 80 25.71 12.83 -6.55
N VAL A 81 24.64 12.02 -6.51
CA VAL A 81 24.71 10.55 -6.65
C VAL A 81 24.17 10.14 -7.99
N GLN A 82 24.94 9.31 -8.73
CA GLN A 82 24.49 8.66 -9.95
C GLN A 82 24.04 7.23 -9.61
N PRO A 83 22.72 6.94 -9.50
CA PRO A 83 22.24 5.61 -9.26
C PRO A 83 22.47 4.71 -10.49
N ARG A 84 22.68 3.44 -10.24
CA ARG A 84 22.78 2.42 -11.31
C ARG A 84 21.45 1.71 -11.55
N SER A 85 20.68 1.53 -10.49
CA SER A 85 19.33 0.95 -10.57
C SER A 85 18.29 1.88 -9.97
N ALA A 86 17.03 1.75 -10.39
CA ALA A 86 15.89 2.43 -9.79
C ALA A 86 14.75 1.45 -9.50
N LEU A 87 14.19 1.53 -8.30
CA LEU A 87 12.96 0.86 -7.89
C LEU A 87 11.93 1.92 -7.53
N LEU A 88 10.84 1.99 -8.29
CA LEU A 88 9.83 3.02 -8.11
C LEU A 88 8.47 2.40 -7.80
N ALA A 89 7.82 2.88 -6.75
CA ALA A 89 6.43 2.58 -6.43
C ALA A 89 5.53 3.67 -7.02
N ILE A 90 4.49 3.27 -7.73
CA ILE A 90 3.55 4.19 -8.37
C ILE A 90 2.11 3.81 -8.04
N ALA A 91 1.24 4.81 -7.95
CA ALA A 91 -0.19 4.58 -7.84
C ALA A 91 -0.78 4.16 -9.20
N GLY A 92 -1.36 2.96 -9.26
CA GLY A 92 -2.00 2.40 -10.43
C GLY A 92 -1.33 1.14 -11.00
N PRO A 93 -1.92 0.56 -12.05
CA PRO A 93 -1.44 -0.68 -12.65
C PRO A 93 -0.17 -0.45 -13.48
N VAL A 94 0.80 -1.36 -13.34
CA VAL A 94 2.05 -1.33 -14.10
C VAL A 94 1.85 -2.14 -15.38
N ILE A 95 1.55 -1.47 -16.49
CA ILE A 95 1.28 -2.10 -17.78
C ILE A 95 2.07 -1.40 -18.91
N GLY A 96 2.95 -2.15 -19.58
CA GLY A 96 3.73 -1.65 -20.72
C GLY A 96 4.83 -0.67 -20.33
N ASP A 97 5.34 0.11 -21.31
CA ASP A 97 6.48 1.03 -21.17
C ASP A 97 6.06 2.51 -21.27
N ALA A 98 4.80 2.82 -21.07
CA ALA A 98 4.27 4.17 -20.95
C ALA A 98 3.14 4.14 -19.90
N ILE A 99 3.50 4.35 -18.65
CA ILE A 99 2.63 4.10 -17.50
C ILE A 99 2.11 5.45 -17.00
N PRO A 100 0.83 5.79 -17.24
CA PRO A 100 0.23 7.00 -16.70
C PRO A 100 0.05 6.86 -15.19
N LEU A 101 0.27 7.94 -14.45
CA LEU A 101 0.08 7.98 -13.01
C LEU A 101 -1.31 8.51 -12.65
N THR A 102 -1.92 7.94 -11.63
CA THR A 102 -3.19 8.42 -11.08
C THR A 102 -2.99 9.79 -10.40
N ASN A 103 -3.80 10.78 -10.80
CA ASN A 103 -3.75 12.15 -10.25
C ASN A 103 -2.39 12.87 -10.40
N CYS A 104 -1.60 12.50 -11.39
CA CYS A 104 -0.34 13.15 -11.75
C CYS A 104 -0.21 13.20 -13.28
N PRO A 105 0.26 14.31 -13.87
CA PRO A 105 0.39 14.41 -15.33
C PRO A 105 1.55 13.61 -15.91
N TRP A 106 2.38 13.02 -15.07
CA TRP A 106 3.55 12.27 -15.52
C TRP A 106 3.17 10.94 -16.17
N ILE A 107 3.93 10.57 -17.17
CA ILE A 107 3.94 9.24 -17.77
C ILE A 107 5.33 8.64 -17.52
N VAL A 108 5.39 7.58 -16.74
CA VAL A 108 6.64 6.86 -16.50
C VAL A 108 6.98 6.02 -17.72
N LYS A 109 8.17 6.24 -18.26
CA LYS A 109 8.71 5.51 -19.42
C LYS A 109 10.01 4.83 -19.03
N PRO A 110 9.99 3.62 -18.45
CA PRO A 110 11.17 2.98 -17.87
C PRO A 110 12.37 2.84 -18.82
N LYS A 111 12.14 2.49 -20.09
CA LYS A 111 13.23 2.43 -21.09
C LYS A 111 13.82 3.81 -21.38
N GLY A 112 12.94 4.82 -21.51
CA GLY A 112 13.38 6.20 -21.70
C GLY A 112 14.17 6.70 -20.50
N MET A 113 13.68 6.44 -19.29
CA MET A 113 14.32 6.82 -18.04
C MET A 113 15.71 6.20 -17.89
N ALA A 114 15.90 4.95 -18.30
CA ALA A 114 17.20 4.30 -18.29
C ALA A 114 18.23 5.11 -19.11
N ALA A 115 17.84 5.64 -20.26
CA ALA A 115 18.70 6.47 -21.09
C ALA A 115 18.88 7.90 -20.56
N THR A 116 17.79 8.57 -20.12
CA THR A 116 17.80 9.98 -19.73
C THR A 116 18.43 10.22 -18.34
N VAL A 117 18.28 9.28 -17.42
CA VAL A 117 18.86 9.33 -16.07
C VAL A 117 20.19 8.56 -15.97
N GLY A 118 20.50 7.69 -16.96
CA GLY A 118 21.72 6.88 -16.98
C GLY A 118 21.63 5.64 -16.08
N LEU A 119 20.46 5.00 -16.04
CA LEU A 119 20.23 3.80 -15.25
C LEU A 119 20.50 2.53 -16.07
N MET A 120 20.99 1.49 -15.39
CA MET A 120 21.21 0.15 -15.98
C MET A 120 20.00 -0.76 -15.80
N ASP A 121 19.18 -0.49 -14.77
CA ASP A 121 18.06 -1.35 -14.35
C ASP A 121 16.96 -0.49 -13.74
N VAL A 122 15.73 -0.64 -14.22
CA VAL A 122 14.55 0.09 -13.72
C VAL A 122 13.47 -0.92 -13.40
N MET A 123 12.98 -0.91 -12.18
CA MET A 123 11.87 -1.72 -11.71
C MET A 123 10.71 -0.82 -11.25
N ILE A 124 9.51 -1.11 -11.73
CA ILE A 124 8.30 -0.40 -11.33
C ILE A 124 7.38 -1.36 -10.57
N LEU A 125 6.88 -0.91 -9.43
CA LEU A 125 5.94 -1.64 -8.57
C LEU A 125 4.68 -0.80 -8.34
N ASN A 126 3.59 -1.45 -7.99
CA ASN A 126 2.44 -0.75 -7.44
C ASN A 126 2.79 -0.22 -6.03
N ASP A 127 2.19 0.91 -5.62
CA ASP A 127 2.45 1.56 -4.32
C ASP A 127 2.06 0.67 -3.12
N PHE A 128 0.94 -0.07 -3.22
CA PHE A 128 0.53 -1.02 -2.17
C PHE A 128 1.33 -2.31 -2.18
N GLU A 129 1.89 -2.71 -3.31
CA GLU A 129 2.88 -3.78 -3.36
C GLU A 129 4.15 -3.38 -2.59
N ALA A 130 4.63 -2.15 -2.75
CA ALA A 130 5.75 -1.62 -1.98
C ALA A 130 5.42 -1.51 -0.48
N GLN A 131 4.19 -1.13 -0.11
CA GLN A 131 3.73 -1.16 1.28
C GLN A 131 3.70 -2.59 1.85
N ALA A 132 3.29 -3.59 1.05
CA ALA A 132 3.31 -4.99 1.48
C ALA A 132 4.74 -5.48 1.75
N LEU A 133 5.71 -5.10 0.90
CA LEU A 133 7.13 -5.37 1.14
C LEU A 133 7.65 -4.72 2.44
N ALA A 134 7.17 -3.51 2.75
CA ALA A 134 7.55 -2.78 3.96
C ALA A 134 7.21 -3.52 5.25
N VAL A 135 6.06 -4.21 5.28
CA VAL A 135 5.58 -4.93 6.47
C VAL A 135 6.57 -5.97 7.00
N VAL A 136 7.48 -6.46 6.15
CA VAL A 136 8.53 -7.42 6.55
C VAL A 136 9.76 -6.71 7.12
N ALA A 137 9.97 -5.45 6.74
CA ALA A 137 11.16 -4.67 7.06
C ALA A 137 10.96 -3.69 8.23
N LEU A 138 9.71 -3.33 8.51
CA LEU A 138 9.39 -2.38 9.58
C LEU A 138 9.60 -3.02 10.95
N GLY A 139 10.29 -2.28 11.84
CA GLY A 139 10.39 -2.63 13.25
C GLY A 139 9.14 -2.21 14.04
N ASP A 140 8.98 -2.79 15.22
CA ASP A 140 7.80 -2.56 16.09
C ASP A 140 7.55 -1.09 16.43
N HIS A 141 8.61 -0.27 16.48
CA HIS A 141 8.51 1.17 16.75
C HIS A 141 7.84 1.97 15.62
N HIS A 142 7.65 1.36 14.46
CA HIS A 142 6.89 1.92 13.33
C HIS A 142 5.45 1.40 13.26
N LEU A 143 5.01 0.66 14.27
CA LEU A 143 3.70 0.00 14.29
C LEU A 143 2.93 0.37 15.56
N GLU A 144 1.72 0.91 15.38
CA GLU A 144 0.78 1.16 16.47
C GLU A 144 -0.28 0.06 16.50
N LYS A 145 -0.29 -0.79 17.52
CA LYS A 145 -1.25 -1.90 17.64
C LYS A 145 -2.65 -1.38 17.96
N ILE A 146 -3.64 -1.79 17.17
CA ILE A 146 -5.06 -1.46 17.35
C ILE A 146 -5.81 -2.55 18.12
N GLY A 147 -5.30 -3.79 18.10
CA GLY A 147 -5.87 -4.90 18.83
C GLY A 147 -5.50 -6.25 18.23
N GLY A 148 -6.06 -7.31 18.79
CA GLY A 148 -5.77 -8.71 18.43
C GLY A 148 -4.66 -9.34 19.24
N GLY A 149 -4.38 -10.61 18.99
CA GLY A 149 -3.32 -11.40 19.59
C GLY A 149 -1.93 -11.04 19.04
N ASP A 150 -1.06 -12.03 18.96
CA ASP A 150 0.29 -11.87 18.42
C ASP A 150 0.36 -12.35 16.96
N ALA A 151 1.20 -11.68 16.17
CA ALA A 151 1.40 -12.02 14.78
C ALA A 151 2.11 -13.36 14.63
N LEU A 152 1.57 -14.26 13.82
CA LEU A 152 2.26 -15.50 13.45
C LEU A 152 3.36 -15.19 12.42
N PRO A 153 4.65 -15.49 12.70
CA PRO A 153 5.78 -14.97 11.92
C PRO A 153 5.76 -15.31 10.43
N HIS A 154 5.20 -16.47 10.07
CA HIS A 154 5.23 -16.98 8.69
C HIS A 154 3.85 -17.05 8.03
N ALA A 155 2.83 -16.54 8.70
CA ALA A 155 1.48 -16.49 8.16
C ALA A 155 1.27 -15.34 7.18
N GLY A 156 0.23 -15.44 6.35
CA GLY A 156 -0.17 -14.37 5.47
C GLY A 156 -0.41 -13.06 6.20
N ARG A 157 -0.19 -11.96 5.53
CA ARG A 157 -0.38 -10.59 5.99
C ARG A 157 -1.25 -9.84 4.99
N ALA A 158 -1.91 -8.80 5.43
CA ALA A 158 -2.67 -7.92 4.56
C ALA A 158 -2.32 -6.46 4.84
N VAL A 159 -2.27 -5.65 3.80
CA VAL A 159 -2.04 -4.20 3.91
C VAL A 159 -3.19 -3.52 3.19
N LEU A 160 -3.79 -2.55 3.84
CA LEU A 160 -4.78 -1.69 3.21
C LEU A 160 -4.64 -0.27 3.76
N GLY A 161 -4.99 0.72 2.94
CA GLY A 161 -4.76 2.09 3.37
C GLY A 161 -5.65 3.10 2.68
N PRO A 162 -6.49 3.78 3.45
CA PRO A 162 -7.22 4.93 2.97
C PRO A 162 -6.28 6.12 2.75
N GLY A 163 -6.26 6.62 1.52
CA GLY A 163 -5.50 7.78 1.08
C GLY A 163 -6.32 8.65 0.14
N THR A 164 -5.78 9.02 -1.03
CA THR A 164 -6.56 9.60 -2.15
C THR A 164 -7.61 8.60 -2.63
N GLY A 165 -7.24 7.32 -2.73
CA GLY A 165 -8.10 6.17 -2.93
C GLY A 165 -8.03 5.20 -1.77
N LEU A 166 -8.36 3.92 -2.02
CA LEU A 166 -8.21 2.82 -1.09
C LEU A 166 -7.35 1.73 -1.72
N GLY A 167 -6.09 1.66 -1.33
CA GLY A 167 -5.20 0.59 -1.77
C GLY A 167 -5.32 -0.65 -0.89
N VAL A 168 -5.13 -1.83 -1.50
CA VAL A 168 -5.18 -3.13 -0.83
C VAL A 168 -4.14 -4.05 -1.45
N ALA A 169 -3.35 -4.72 -0.62
CA ALA A 169 -2.44 -5.78 -1.04
C ALA A 169 -2.36 -6.89 0.00
N GLY A 170 -2.06 -8.09 -0.45
CA GLY A 170 -1.68 -9.20 0.41
C GLY A 170 -0.17 -9.43 0.41
N LEU A 171 0.30 -10.17 1.40
CA LEU A 171 1.66 -10.70 1.44
C LEU A 171 1.58 -12.13 1.96
N ILE A 172 1.93 -13.07 1.12
CA ILE A 172 1.94 -14.50 1.46
C ILE A 172 3.37 -15.03 1.50
N ARG A 173 3.58 -16.17 2.15
CA ARG A 173 4.89 -16.83 2.18
C ARG A 173 4.84 -18.17 1.50
N SER A 174 5.75 -18.39 0.56
CA SER A 174 5.96 -19.67 -0.12
C SER A 174 7.45 -19.90 -0.36
N ASP A 175 7.93 -21.11 -0.15
CA ASP A 175 9.33 -21.53 -0.36
C ASP A 175 10.36 -20.58 0.29
N GLY A 176 10.05 -20.10 1.50
CA GLY A 176 10.91 -19.17 2.23
C GLY A 176 10.87 -17.72 1.75
N LYS A 177 10.23 -17.42 0.63
CA LYS A 177 10.09 -16.07 0.07
C LYS A 177 8.77 -15.42 0.48
N TRP A 178 8.79 -14.11 0.64
CA TRP A 178 7.60 -13.29 0.78
C TRP A 178 7.12 -12.82 -0.60
N ILE A 179 5.88 -13.15 -0.93
CA ILE A 179 5.27 -12.86 -2.23
C ILE A 179 4.23 -11.78 -2.02
N PRO A 180 4.47 -10.55 -2.48
CA PRO A 180 3.44 -9.52 -2.49
C PRO A 180 2.37 -9.86 -3.52
N VAL A 181 1.12 -9.65 -3.15
CA VAL A 181 -0.05 -9.88 -4.00
C VAL A 181 -0.79 -8.55 -4.15
N PRO A 182 -0.45 -7.74 -5.17
CA PRO A 182 -1.15 -6.50 -5.44
C PRO A 182 -2.60 -6.78 -5.88
N GLY A 183 -3.50 -5.86 -5.59
CA GLY A 183 -4.90 -6.00 -5.97
C GLY A 183 -5.66 -4.68 -5.91
N GLU A 184 -6.83 -4.66 -6.57
CA GLU A 184 -7.76 -3.54 -6.62
C GLU A 184 -8.90 -3.70 -5.59
N GLY A 185 -8.56 -4.20 -4.40
CA GLY A 185 -9.54 -4.49 -3.33
C GLY A 185 -10.29 -3.26 -2.81
N GLY A 186 -9.79 -2.05 -3.06
CA GLY A 186 -10.52 -0.81 -2.77
C GLY A 186 -11.82 -0.66 -3.56
N HIS A 187 -11.93 -1.35 -4.69
CA HIS A 187 -13.10 -1.35 -5.56
C HIS A 187 -14.09 -2.48 -5.28
N MET A 188 -13.91 -3.26 -4.22
CA MET A 188 -14.93 -4.22 -3.75
C MET A 188 -16.19 -3.48 -3.30
N ASP A 189 -17.35 -4.08 -3.52
CA ASP A 189 -18.62 -3.51 -3.07
C ASP A 189 -18.69 -3.44 -1.55
N ILE A 190 -19.29 -2.38 -1.05
CA ILE A 190 -19.62 -2.24 0.36
C ILE A 190 -21.08 -1.80 0.50
N GLY A 191 -21.81 -2.41 1.44
CA GLY A 191 -23.25 -2.19 1.59
C GLY A 191 -23.66 -1.85 3.02
N PRO A 192 -24.92 -1.37 3.19
CA PRO A 192 -25.49 -1.08 4.50
C PRO A 192 -25.73 -2.37 5.27
N ARG A 193 -25.56 -2.35 6.60
CA ARG A 193 -25.78 -3.48 7.51
C ARG A 193 -26.72 -3.16 8.67
N THR A 194 -26.82 -1.90 9.07
CA THR A 194 -27.64 -1.46 10.20
C THR A 194 -28.80 -0.61 9.72
N PRO A 195 -29.90 -0.48 10.49
CA PRO A 195 -30.99 0.42 10.12
C PRO A 195 -30.51 1.86 9.83
N ARG A 196 -29.49 2.34 10.54
CA ARG A 196 -28.91 3.67 10.28
C ARG A 196 -28.15 3.70 8.96
N ASP A 197 -27.39 2.66 8.64
CA ASP A 197 -26.71 2.55 7.34
C ASP A 197 -27.74 2.66 6.20
N TYR A 198 -28.91 1.99 6.29
CA TYR A 198 -29.97 2.07 5.27
C TYR A 198 -30.56 3.46 5.09
N GLN A 199 -30.48 4.34 6.10
CA GLN A 199 -30.86 5.74 5.97
C GLN A 199 -29.80 6.58 5.29
N VAL A 200 -28.51 6.29 5.52
CA VAL A 200 -27.37 7.04 5.00
C VAL A 200 -27.02 6.62 3.58
N TRP A 201 -27.04 5.32 3.26
CA TRP A 201 -26.57 4.76 1.98
C TRP A 201 -27.22 5.36 0.74
N PRO A 202 -28.53 5.69 0.70
CA PRO A 202 -29.15 6.34 -0.46
C PRO A 202 -28.55 7.69 -0.82
N HIS A 203 -27.82 8.32 0.10
CA HIS A 203 -27.18 9.62 -0.07
C HIS A 203 -25.67 9.51 -0.35
N ILE A 204 -25.07 8.30 -0.29
CA ILE A 204 -23.69 8.09 -0.71
C ILE A 204 -23.59 8.27 -2.22
N GLU A 205 -22.73 9.17 -2.67
CA GLU A 205 -22.49 9.39 -4.10
C GLU A 205 -21.79 8.15 -4.71
N PRO A 206 -22.44 7.45 -5.65
CA PRO A 206 -21.85 6.30 -6.30
C PRO A 206 -20.87 6.76 -7.39
N LEU A 207 -19.94 5.88 -7.76
CA LEU A 207 -19.13 6.02 -8.96
C LEU A 207 -19.63 5.01 -10.00
N GLU A 208 -20.05 5.50 -11.16
CA GLU A 208 -20.60 4.65 -12.24
C GLU A 208 -21.70 3.68 -11.77
N GLY A 209 -22.55 4.14 -10.86
CA GLY A 209 -23.69 3.39 -10.31
C GLY A 209 -23.33 2.41 -9.18
N ARG A 210 -22.08 2.39 -8.71
CA ARG A 210 -21.61 1.50 -7.65
C ARG A 210 -21.11 2.26 -6.43
N VAL A 211 -21.34 1.70 -5.23
CA VAL A 211 -20.69 2.13 -4.00
C VAL A 211 -19.62 1.10 -3.63
N SER A 212 -18.39 1.41 -3.96
CA SER A 212 -17.24 0.59 -3.57
C SER A 212 -16.66 1.03 -2.23
N GLY A 213 -15.75 0.22 -1.67
CA GLY A 213 -15.00 0.57 -0.46
C GLY A 213 -14.38 1.96 -0.55
N GLU A 214 -13.79 2.32 -1.68
CA GLU A 214 -13.13 3.61 -1.89
C GLU A 214 -14.10 4.81 -1.81
N GLN A 215 -15.39 4.64 -2.20
CA GLN A 215 -16.38 5.70 -2.10
C GLN A 215 -16.69 6.12 -0.66
N ILE A 216 -16.23 5.33 0.31
CA ILE A 216 -16.35 5.58 1.75
C ILE A 216 -14.96 5.72 2.38
N LEU A 217 -14.04 4.83 2.05
CA LEU A 217 -12.73 4.64 2.70
C LEU A 217 -11.59 5.34 1.96
N SER A 218 -11.79 6.61 1.65
CA SER A 218 -10.76 7.49 1.08
C SER A 218 -10.96 8.91 1.63
N GLY A 219 -10.05 9.84 1.29
CA GLY A 219 -10.25 11.24 1.64
C GLY A 219 -11.55 11.80 1.06
N ARG A 220 -11.78 11.56 -0.24
CA ARG A 220 -13.04 11.90 -0.91
C ARG A 220 -14.22 11.15 -0.28
N GLY A 221 -14.02 9.88 0.05
CA GLY A 221 -15.03 9.01 0.65
C GLY A 221 -15.49 9.50 2.03
N LEU A 222 -14.58 10.04 2.85
CA LEU A 222 -14.97 10.66 4.13
C LEU A 222 -15.86 11.89 3.94
N VAL A 223 -15.58 12.73 2.93
CA VAL A 223 -16.44 13.88 2.59
C VAL A 223 -17.80 13.42 2.07
N ASN A 224 -17.80 12.38 1.21
CA ASN A 224 -19.00 11.75 0.69
C ASN A 224 -19.88 11.22 1.85
N THR A 225 -19.29 10.46 2.77
CA THR A 225 -19.97 9.91 3.95
C THR A 225 -20.53 11.02 4.85
N TYR A 226 -19.76 12.09 5.11
CA TYR A 226 -20.18 13.23 5.90
C TYR A 226 -21.42 13.91 5.29
N ARG A 227 -21.40 14.16 3.98
CA ARG A 227 -22.54 14.71 3.25
C ARG A 227 -23.76 13.80 3.32
N ALA A 228 -23.56 12.48 3.14
CA ALA A 228 -24.64 11.51 3.19
C ALA A 228 -25.31 11.46 4.58
N VAL A 229 -24.53 11.50 5.67
CA VAL A 229 -25.06 11.57 7.04
C VAL A 229 -25.85 12.85 7.25
N ALA A 230 -25.33 14.01 6.83
CA ALA A 230 -26.04 15.27 6.92
C ALA A 230 -27.38 15.24 6.17
N MET A 231 -27.38 14.73 4.93
CA MET A 231 -28.57 14.62 4.09
C MET A 231 -29.60 13.67 4.67
N ALA A 232 -29.20 12.55 5.25
CA ALA A 232 -30.09 11.59 5.92
C ALA A 232 -30.86 12.25 7.11
N ASP A 233 -30.25 13.25 7.74
CA ASP A 233 -30.84 14.01 8.84
C ASP A 233 -31.53 15.33 8.39
N GLY A 234 -31.58 15.59 7.09
CA GLY A 234 -32.11 16.87 6.56
C GLY A 234 -31.28 18.10 6.95
N LYS A 235 -29.97 17.89 7.24
CA LYS A 235 -29.02 18.95 7.61
C LYS A 235 -28.19 19.39 6.40
N THR A 236 -27.69 20.62 6.46
CA THR A 236 -26.73 21.14 5.47
C THR A 236 -25.28 20.82 5.93
N PRO A 237 -24.44 20.18 5.12
CA PRO A 237 -23.06 19.92 5.47
C PRO A 237 -22.26 21.23 5.59
N SER A 238 -21.47 21.38 6.66
CA SER A 238 -20.69 22.59 6.96
C SER A 238 -19.24 22.49 6.50
N PHE A 239 -18.69 21.26 6.34
CA PHE A 239 -17.30 21.02 6.00
C PHE A 239 -17.15 20.43 4.58
N GLY A 240 -16.06 20.80 3.90
CA GLY A 240 -15.77 20.38 2.53
C GLY A 240 -14.51 19.53 2.38
N THR A 241 -13.68 19.44 3.43
CA THR A 241 -12.39 18.73 3.34
C THR A 241 -12.30 17.60 4.37
N PRO A 242 -11.56 16.52 4.06
CA PRO A 242 -11.35 15.42 5.01
C PRO A 242 -10.68 15.87 6.31
N ALA A 243 -9.83 16.89 6.24
CA ALA A 243 -9.10 17.40 7.40
C ALA A 243 -10.03 18.11 8.38
N GLU A 244 -10.94 18.96 7.89
CA GLU A 244 -11.96 19.65 8.71
C GLU A 244 -12.89 18.64 9.39
N ILE A 245 -13.41 17.67 8.62
CA ILE A 245 -14.30 16.63 9.13
C ILE A 245 -13.60 15.78 10.20
N THR A 246 -12.38 15.33 9.93
CA THR A 246 -11.60 14.54 10.89
C THR A 246 -11.34 15.33 12.17
N LYS A 247 -10.97 16.61 12.05
CA LYS A 247 -10.71 17.48 13.20
C LYS A 247 -12.00 17.66 14.02
N ALA A 248 -13.11 18.05 13.38
CA ALA A 248 -14.37 18.28 14.06
C ALA A 248 -14.91 17.02 14.76
N ALA A 249 -14.73 15.84 14.14
CA ALA A 249 -15.11 14.56 14.73
C ALA A 249 -14.25 14.21 15.97
N LEU A 250 -12.93 14.36 15.89
CA LEU A 250 -12.02 14.04 17.00
C LEU A 250 -12.17 15.02 18.18
N GLU A 251 -12.44 16.29 17.88
CA GLU A 251 -12.74 17.34 18.88
C GLU A 251 -14.18 17.29 19.41
N LYS A 252 -15.05 16.43 18.83
CA LYS A 252 -16.48 16.31 19.15
C LYS A 252 -17.22 17.63 19.02
N SER A 253 -16.83 18.46 18.06
CA SER A 253 -17.42 19.78 17.83
C SER A 253 -18.58 19.75 16.82
N ASP A 254 -18.78 18.64 16.08
CA ASP A 254 -19.84 18.45 15.10
C ASP A 254 -20.33 16.99 15.12
N ALA A 255 -21.58 16.77 15.50
CA ALA A 255 -22.16 15.44 15.65
C ALA A 255 -22.26 14.66 14.31
N VAL A 256 -22.43 15.38 13.18
CA VAL A 256 -22.47 14.77 11.85
C VAL A 256 -21.07 14.27 11.47
N ALA A 257 -20.03 15.03 11.79
CA ALA A 257 -18.65 14.63 11.57
C ALA A 257 -18.25 13.44 12.46
N GLU A 258 -18.69 13.42 13.72
CA GLU A 258 -18.48 12.28 14.63
C GLU A 258 -19.11 11.01 14.06
N GLU A 259 -20.37 11.08 13.60
CA GLU A 259 -21.06 9.93 13.00
C GLU A 259 -20.40 9.49 11.69
N ALA A 260 -20.02 10.43 10.82
CA ALA A 260 -19.33 10.12 9.57
C ALA A 260 -18.00 9.42 9.79
N LEU A 261 -17.19 9.88 10.77
CA LEU A 261 -15.94 9.23 11.12
C LEU A 261 -16.18 7.84 11.76
N ALA A 262 -17.21 7.69 12.60
CA ALA A 262 -17.57 6.41 13.17
C ALA A 262 -18.01 5.39 12.11
N LEU A 263 -18.79 5.83 11.10
CA LEU A 263 -19.17 4.99 9.95
C LEU A 263 -17.95 4.61 9.10
N PHE A 264 -17.07 5.58 8.82
CA PHE A 264 -15.81 5.34 8.12
C PHE A 264 -14.96 4.26 8.84
N VAL A 265 -14.77 4.40 10.14
CA VAL A 265 -14.01 3.45 10.98
C VAL A 265 -14.66 2.06 10.99
N THR A 266 -16.00 2.00 11.07
CA THR A 266 -16.76 0.76 11.01
C THR A 266 -16.60 0.08 9.66
N CYS A 267 -16.75 0.82 8.56
CA CYS A 267 -16.55 0.31 7.20
C CYS A 267 -15.11 -0.15 6.97
N LEU A 268 -14.11 0.59 7.50
CA LEU A 268 -12.71 0.18 7.43
C LEU A 268 -12.47 -1.14 8.17
N GLY A 269 -13.10 -1.33 9.33
CA GLY A 269 -13.06 -2.60 10.08
C GLY A 269 -13.69 -3.75 9.27
N ARG A 270 -14.84 -3.54 8.65
CA ARG A 270 -15.50 -4.54 7.78
C ARG A 270 -14.59 -4.96 6.64
N THR A 271 -14.07 -3.99 5.87
CA THR A 271 -13.20 -4.23 4.72
C THR A 271 -11.89 -4.90 5.14
N ALA A 272 -11.25 -4.43 6.21
CA ALA A 272 -10.03 -5.03 6.74
C ALA A 272 -10.26 -6.49 7.18
N GLY A 273 -11.42 -6.77 7.78
CA GLY A 273 -11.81 -8.12 8.13
C GLY A 273 -12.05 -9.03 6.91
N ASP A 274 -12.66 -8.53 5.83
CA ASP A 274 -12.85 -9.28 4.59
C ASP A 274 -11.50 -9.61 3.93
N VAL A 275 -10.61 -8.62 3.87
CA VAL A 275 -9.24 -8.81 3.35
C VAL A 275 -8.45 -9.80 4.23
N ALA A 276 -8.62 -9.74 5.56
CA ALA A 276 -7.98 -10.69 6.48
C ALA A 276 -8.45 -12.13 6.23
N LEU A 277 -9.73 -12.35 5.94
CA LEU A 277 -10.27 -13.67 5.57
C LEU A 277 -9.66 -14.17 4.26
N VAL A 278 -9.60 -13.32 3.22
CA VAL A 278 -9.07 -13.67 1.88
C VAL A 278 -7.63 -14.14 1.96
N PHE A 279 -6.77 -13.40 2.69
CA PHE A 279 -5.33 -13.69 2.80
C PHE A 279 -4.98 -14.58 4.00
N LYS A 280 -5.99 -15.01 4.81
CA LYS A 280 -5.75 -15.71 6.07
C LYS A 280 -4.68 -15.00 6.90
N ALA A 281 -4.86 -13.70 7.12
CA ALA A 281 -3.83 -12.75 7.56
C ALA A 281 -3.47 -12.89 9.05
N GLN A 282 -3.13 -14.10 9.52
CA GLN A 282 -2.69 -14.35 10.91
C GLN A 282 -1.33 -13.74 11.23
N GLY A 283 -0.57 -13.32 10.21
CA GLY A 283 0.65 -12.52 10.36
C GLY A 283 0.38 -11.03 10.58
N GLY A 284 -0.89 -10.63 10.61
CA GLY A 284 -1.36 -9.28 10.90
C GLY A 284 -1.99 -8.58 9.71
N VAL A 285 -2.85 -7.60 10.04
CA VAL A 285 -3.40 -6.62 9.11
C VAL A 285 -2.78 -5.27 9.40
N TYR A 286 -2.28 -4.61 8.37
CA TYR A 286 -1.52 -3.36 8.48
C TYR A 286 -2.26 -2.24 7.77
N LEU A 287 -2.68 -1.23 8.53
CA LEU A 287 -3.32 -0.03 8.01
C LEU A 287 -2.26 0.99 7.63
N ALA A 288 -2.13 1.29 6.35
CA ALA A 288 -1.18 2.24 5.81
C ALA A 288 -1.84 3.60 5.50
N GLY A 289 -1.03 4.59 5.20
CA GLY A 289 -1.47 5.90 4.71
C GLY A 289 -1.80 6.91 5.79
N GLY A 290 -1.73 8.18 5.41
CA GLY A 290 -1.83 9.30 6.34
C GLY A 290 -3.20 9.47 7.01
N ILE A 291 -4.29 8.93 6.41
CA ILE A 291 -5.61 8.98 7.05
C ILE A 291 -5.63 8.05 8.26
N ALA A 292 -5.17 6.79 8.11
CA ALA A 292 -5.12 5.82 9.20
C ALA A 292 -4.33 6.35 10.41
N GLN A 293 -3.17 6.99 10.16
CA GLN A 293 -2.36 7.60 11.22
C GLN A 293 -3.09 8.70 11.99
N ARG A 294 -3.84 9.57 11.29
CA ARG A 294 -4.56 10.68 11.89
C ARG A 294 -5.75 10.26 12.74
N ILE A 295 -6.38 9.13 12.41
CA ILE A 295 -7.58 8.63 13.09
C ILE A 295 -7.30 7.50 14.09
N ILE A 296 -6.04 7.28 14.50
CA ILE A 296 -5.67 6.26 15.52
C ILE A 296 -6.59 6.33 16.75
N PRO A 297 -6.92 7.49 17.32
CA PRO A 297 -7.85 7.55 18.46
C PRO A 297 -9.23 6.96 18.13
N ALA A 298 -9.76 7.22 16.93
CA ALA A 298 -11.03 6.67 16.49
C ALA A 298 -10.94 5.16 16.20
N LEU A 299 -9.83 4.67 15.64
CA LEU A 299 -9.60 3.23 15.44
C LEU A 299 -9.56 2.47 16.77
N LYS A 300 -9.04 3.09 17.83
CA LYS A 300 -8.96 2.51 19.17
C LYS A 300 -10.28 2.62 19.98
N SER A 301 -11.30 3.32 19.48
CA SER A 301 -12.59 3.49 20.16
C SER A 301 -13.43 2.21 20.28
N GLY A 302 -13.03 1.13 19.58
CA GLY A 302 -13.70 -0.17 19.61
C GLY A 302 -14.54 -0.49 18.35
N ASN A 303 -15.09 0.50 17.67
CA ASN A 303 -15.95 0.28 16.49
C ASN A 303 -15.22 -0.46 15.35
N PHE A 304 -13.95 -0.09 15.10
CA PHE A 304 -13.11 -0.78 14.13
C PHE A 304 -12.99 -2.26 14.46
N ARG A 305 -12.60 -2.55 15.70
CA ARG A 305 -12.32 -3.94 16.12
C ARG A 305 -13.59 -4.78 16.16
N ALA A 306 -14.70 -4.22 16.62
CA ALA A 306 -16.00 -4.90 16.60
C ALA A 306 -16.40 -5.29 15.18
N ALA A 307 -16.28 -4.36 14.21
CA ALA A 307 -16.61 -4.60 12.81
C ALA A 307 -15.63 -5.57 12.12
N PHE A 308 -14.36 -5.52 12.46
CA PHE A 308 -13.33 -6.45 11.99
C PHE A 308 -13.60 -7.88 12.45
N ASN A 309 -14.00 -8.07 13.71
CA ASN A 309 -14.26 -9.38 14.29
C ASN A 309 -15.61 -9.97 13.86
N ASP A 310 -16.56 -9.14 13.38
CA ASP A 310 -17.91 -9.57 13.00
C ASP A 310 -17.89 -10.33 11.66
N LYS A 311 -17.31 -11.53 11.69
CA LYS A 311 -17.11 -12.44 10.55
C LYS A 311 -17.53 -13.87 10.90
N ALA A 312 -18.73 -14.04 11.51
CA ALA A 312 -19.26 -15.38 11.81
C ALA A 312 -19.21 -16.29 10.56
N PRO A 313 -18.83 -17.58 10.70
CA PRO A 313 -18.54 -18.28 11.96
C PRO A 313 -17.12 -18.11 12.49
N HIS A 314 -16.29 -17.23 11.91
CA HIS A 314 -14.86 -17.08 12.20
C HIS A 314 -14.54 -15.96 13.22
N SER A 315 -15.54 -15.45 13.98
CA SER A 315 -15.35 -14.27 14.84
C SER A 315 -14.30 -14.47 15.92
N GLU A 316 -14.18 -15.65 16.53
CA GLU A 316 -13.14 -15.97 17.50
C GLU A 316 -11.75 -15.95 16.87
N TRP A 317 -11.60 -16.59 15.71
CA TRP A 317 -10.35 -16.57 14.96
C TRP A 317 -9.95 -15.15 14.53
N MET A 318 -10.93 -14.34 14.08
CA MET A 318 -10.71 -12.95 13.74
C MET A 318 -10.24 -12.11 14.93
N ALA A 319 -10.73 -12.42 16.13
CA ALA A 319 -10.33 -11.73 17.34
C ALA A 319 -8.83 -11.89 17.67
N GLU A 320 -8.22 -12.99 17.26
CA GLU A 320 -6.79 -13.26 17.46
C GLU A 320 -5.89 -12.57 16.42
N ILE A 321 -6.43 -12.15 15.27
CA ILE A 321 -5.61 -11.50 14.24
C ILE A 321 -5.19 -10.10 14.71
N PRO A 322 -3.87 -9.81 14.82
CA PRO A 322 -3.41 -8.48 15.18
C PRO A 322 -3.65 -7.48 14.06
N VAL A 323 -4.00 -6.26 14.43
CA VAL A 323 -4.12 -5.13 13.52
C VAL A 323 -3.20 -4.01 13.97
N TYR A 324 -2.45 -3.46 13.03
CA TYR A 324 -1.50 -2.38 13.26
C TYR A 324 -1.78 -1.19 12.33
N VAL A 325 -1.46 0.01 12.79
CA VAL A 325 -1.28 1.18 11.93
C VAL A 325 0.21 1.36 11.68
N ILE A 326 0.62 1.46 10.42
CA ILE A 326 1.98 1.84 10.04
C ILE A 326 2.14 3.33 10.34
N THR A 327 3.03 3.67 11.28
CA THR A 327 3.31 5.06 11.69
C THR A 327 4.46 5.68 10.93
N ASP A 328 5.25 4.87 10.20
CA ASP A 328 6.31 5.38 9.33
C ASP A 328 5.71 6.04 8.07
N PRO A 329 5.92 7.35 7.86
CA PRO A 329 5.44 8.05 6.67
C PRO A 329 6.16 7.64 5.38
N LEU A 330 7.24 6.87 5.50
CA LEU A 330 8.13 6.44 4.41
C LEU A 330 8.02 4.93 4.15
N GLY A 331 6.95 4.29 4.60
CA GLY A 331 6.77 2.84 4.52
C GLY A 331 7.03 2.26 3.13
N ALA A 332 6.51 2.85 2.06
CA ALA A 332 6.75 2.39 0.69
C ALA A 332 8.25 2.42 0.33
N LEU A 333 8.97 3.49 0.68
CA LEU A 333 10.44 3.56 0.46
C LEU A 333 11.18 2.49 1.27
N ALA A 334 10.75 2.21 2.50
CA ALA A 334 11.32 1.15 3.32
C ALA A 334 11.14 -0.23 2.69
N GLY A 335 9.96 -0.50 2.11
CA GLY A 335 9.66 -1.74 1.39
C GLY A 335 10.52 -1.90 0.13
N LEU A 336 10.61 -0.87 -0.70
CA LEU A 336 11.48 -0.86 -1.88
C LEU A 336 12.95 -1.07 -1.51
N ALA A 337 13.42 -0.39 -0.47
CA ALA A 337 14.80 -0.54 0.01
C ALA A 337 15.08 -1.92 0.57
N ALA A 338 14.14 -2.56 1.26
CA ALA A 338 14.25 -3.93 1.73
C ALA A 338 14.37 -4.91 0.55
N TYR A 339 13.51 -4.76 -0.45
CA TYR A 339 13.56 -5.55 -1.68
C TYR A 339 14.88 -5.32 -2.43
N ALA A 340 15.30 -4.08 -2.57
CA ALA A 340 16.56 -3.74 -3.24
C ALA A 340 17.78 -4.42 -2.60
N ARG A 341 17.84 -4.50 -1.27
CA ARG A 341 18.97 -5.11 -0.53
C ARG A 341 18.99 -6.63 -0.58
N ALA A 342 17.82 -7.26 -0.60
CA ALA A 342 17.70 -8.72 -0.48
C ALA A 342 16.58 -9.27 -1.38
N PRO A 343 16.68 -9.09 -2.72
CA PRO A 343 15.63 -9.49 -3.64
C PRO A 343 15.29 -10.98 -3.57
N HIS A 344 16.27 -11.83 -3.24
CA HIS A 344 16.09 -13.28 -3.09
C HIS A 344 15.14 -13.69 -1.95
N THR A 345 14.87 -12.80 -0.98
CA THR A 345 13.91 -13.06 0.11
C THR A 345 12.46 -12.78 -0.30
N PHE A 346 12.27 -12.22 -1.48
CA PHE A 346 10.95 -11.86 -2.00
C PHE A 346 10.68 -12.57 -3.33
N GLY A 347 9.43 -12.90 -3.57
CA GLY A 347 8.94 -13.45 -4.84
C GLY A 347 8.17 -12.39 -5.61
N VAL A 348 8.84 -11.30 -5.97
CA VAL A 348 8.24 -10.22 -6.76
C VAL A 348 8.22 -10.61 -8.23
N GLU A 349 7.05 -10.50 -8.88
CA GLU A 349 6.94 -10.69 -10.33
C GLU A 349 7.67 -9.57 -11.05
N THR A 350 8.60 -9.92 -11.93
CA THR A 350 9.43 -8.96 -12.66
C THR A 350 9.11 -8.85 -14.15
N ALA A 351 8.38 -9.82 -14.70
CA ALA A 351 8.02 -9.83 -16.12
C ALA A 351 7.16 -8.63 -16.49
N GLY A 352 7.59 -7.87 -17.49
CA GLY A 352 6.92 -6.65 -17.93
C GLY A 352 6.99 -5.46 -16.97
N ARG A 353 7.76 -5.56 -15.87
CA ARG A 353 7.92 -4.52 -14.84
C ARG A 353 9.36 -4.17 -14.51
N ARG A 354 10.32 -4.89 -15.09
CA ARG A 354 11.76 -4.65 -14.96
C ARG A 354 12.40 -4.52 -16.32
N TRP A 355 13.12 -3.42 -16.52
CA TRP A 355 13.81 -3.09 -17.78
C TRP A 355 15.30 -2.94 -17.50
N ARG A 356 16.10 -3.70 -18.22
CA ARG A 356 17.57 -3.70 -18.16
C ARG A 356 18.14 -3.23 -19.49
N ASN A 357 19.21 -2.42 -19.44
CA ASN A 357 20.01 -2.04 -20.60
C ASN A 357 21.09 -3.08 -20.89
#